data_6401d9d4af856c70c11b7bdc8c6bd155
#
_entry.id   6401d9d4af856c70c11b7bdc8c6bd155
#
_cell.length_a   1.000
_cell.length_b   1.000
_cell.length_c   1.000
_cell.angle_alpha   90.00
_cell.angle_beta   90.00
_cell.angle_gamma   90.00
#
_symmetry.space_group_name_H-M   'P 1'
#
loop_
_entity.id
_entity.type
_entity.pdbx_description
1 polymer ?
#
loop_
_entity_poly.entity_id
_entity_poly.type
_entity_poly.pdbx_seq_one_letter_code
_entity_poly.pdbx_strand_id
1 'polypeptide(L)'
;FDDDGKAYIFYGTGQLRELKPDLSDVMPGGVDMKIFERDKEENALLEGSRVIKHDGKYYLLMISWPRGGKRRQVCYRADKITGPYEKKVILEDAFAGFPYVAQGTIVDDGKGNWYGVIFQDRNGVGRVLTVMPCRWVDGWPMLGDENGHVPATMSKPVQGYSSEGLVVSDDFSGEKLKLNWQWNHNPMNECWSLNARKGYLRLTTGRVVDNLFVAPNTLTQRMEGPKCSGVVC
;
A
#
# COMPACT_ATOMS: atom_id res chain seq x y z
N PHE A 1 16.02 -2.05 6.74
CA PHE A 1 17.29 -2.09 7.51
C PHE A 1 16.99 -2.49 8.94
N ASP A 2 17.85 -3.35 9.50
CA ASP A 2 17.79 -3.74 10.91
C ASP A 2 18.78 -2.89 11.74
N ASP A 3 18.72 -3.00 13.07
CA ASP A 3 19.55 -2.21 14.00
C ASP A 3 21.06 -2.50 13.85
N ASP A 4 21.43 -3.68 13.34
CA ASP A 4 22.80 -4.05 13.01
C ASP A 4 23.32 -3.46 11.69
N GLY A 5 22.49 -2.68 11.00
CA GLY A 5 22.77 -2.06 9.70
C GLY A 5 22.60 -2.98 8.50
N LYS A 6 22.22 -4.24 8.70
CA LYS A 6 21.93 -5.16 7.61
C LYS A 6 20.60 -4.84 6.96
N ALA A 7 20.52 -5.10 5.66
CA ALA A 7 19.30 -4.96 4.88
C ALA A 7 18.69 -6.33 4.58
N TYR A 8 17.36 -6.41 4.70
CA TYR A 8 16.61 -7.62 4.43
C TYR A 8 15.43 -7.34 3.52
N ILE A 9 15.05 -8.32 2.72
CA ILE A 9 13.81 -8.31 1.94
C ILE A 9 12.89 -9.44 2.37
N PHE A 10 11.64 -9.09 2.66
CA PHE A 10 10.55 -10.04 2.86
C PHE A 10 9.66 -10.06 1.62
N TYR A 11 9.34 -11.23 1.12
CA TYR A 11 8.50 -11.35 -0.07
C TYR A 11 7.74 -12.68 -0.10
N GLY A 12 6.86 -12.83 -1.08
CA GLY A 12 6.07 -14.04 -1.27
C GLY A 12 5.30 -14.45 -0.02
N THR A 13 5.40 -15.72 0.34
CA THR A 13 4.75 -16.33 1.50
C THR A 13 5.79 -16.64 2.59
N GLY A 14 6.39 -15.57 3.15
CA GLY A 14 7.34 -15.71 4.25
C GLY A 14 8.79 -15.99 3.84
N GLN A 15 9.19 -15.62 2.63
CA GLN A 15 10.60 -15.64 2.24
C GLN A 15 11.32 -14.44 2.84
N LEU A 16 12.53 -14.68 3.37
CA LEU A 16 13.44 -13.70 3.92
C LEU A 16 14.81 -13.87 3.30
N ARG A 17 15.37 -12.79 2.75
CA ARG A 17 16.75 -12.74 2.27
C ARG A 17 17.49 -11.53 2.79
N GLU A 18 18.76 -11.73 3.14
CA GLU A 18 19.69 -10.66 3.43
C GLU A 18 20.19 -10.08 2.11
N LEU A 19 20.28 -8.76 2.02
CA LEU A 19 20.77 -8.04 0.85
C LEU A 19 22.19 -7.58 1.07
N LYS A 20 22.93 -7.37 -0.01
CA LYS A 20 24.21 -6.66 0.02
C LYS A 20 24.02 -5.23 0.58
N PRO A 21 25.06 -4.62 1.20
CA PRO A 21 24.93 -3.27 1.76
C PRO A 21 24.55 -2.19 0.75
N ASP A 22 24.86 -2.37 -0.51
CA ASP A 22 24.51 -1.49 -1.62
C ASP A 22 23.12 -1.80 -2.23
N LEU A 23 22.42 -2.79 -1.69
CA LEU A 23 21.10 -3.27 -2.11
C LEU A 23 21.05 -3.82 -3.55
N SER A 24 22.19 -4.06 -4.17
CA SER A 24 22.25 -4.49 -5.59
C SER A 24 21.82 -5.92 -5.81
N ASP A 25 21.95 -6.78 -4.79
CA ASP A 25 21.68 -8.22 -4.90
C ASP A 25 21.53 -8.86 -3.52
N VAL A 26 21.25 -10.14 -3.48
CA VAL A 26 21.24 -10.98 -2.26
C VAL A 26 22.68 -11.16 -1.76
N MET A 27 22.85 -11.15 -0.44
CA MET A 27 24.17 -11.37 0.20
C MET A 27 24.60 -12.83 0.04
N PRO A 28 25.73 -13.13 -0.63
CA PRO A 28 26.23 -14.48 -0.72
C PRO A 28 26.57 -15.05 0.68
N GLY A 29 25.97 -16.20 1.01
CA GLY A 29 26.13 -16.82 2.34
C GLY A 29 25.40 -16.11 3.48
N GLY A 30 24.62 -15.07 3.19
CA GLY A 30 23.72 -14.39 4.11
C GLY A 30 22.45 -15.19 4.41
N VAL A 31 21.51 -14.57 5.11
CA VAL A 31 20.20 -15.19 5.39
C VAL A 31 19.45 -15.40 4.09
N ASP A 32 19.04 -16.64 3.81
CA ASP A 32 18.13 -17.02 2.73
C ASP A 32 17.25 -18.17 3.24
N MET A 33 16.03 -17.86 3.67
CA MET A 33 15.18 -18.84 4.30
C MET A 33 13.70 -18.49 4.17
N LYS A 34 12.87 -19.50 4.40
CA LYS A 34 11.45 -19.34 4.65
C LYS A 34 11.21 -19.30 6.16
N ILE A 35 10.66 -18.19 6.66
CA ILE A 35 10.53 -17.95 8.11
C ILE A 35 9.32 -18.63 8.75
N PHE A 36 8.33 -19.05 7.95
CA PHE A 36 7.19 -19.88 8.37
C PHE A 36 6.59 -20.62 7.18
N GLU A 37 5.89 -21.70 7.45
CA GLU A 37 5.10 -22.41 6.46
C GLU A 37 3.70 -21.82 6.37
N ARG A 38 3.09 -21.92 5.20
CA ARG A 38 1.68 -21.55 5.01
C ARG A 38 0.80 -22.50 5.81
N ASP A 39 -0.10 -21.95 6.62
CA ASP A 39 -1.07 -22.77 7.35
C ASP A 39 -1.98 -23.54 6.37
N LYS A 40 -2.42 -24.72 6.77
CA LYS A 40 -3.31 -25.55 5.94
C LYS A 40 -4.67 -24.90 5.67
N GLU A 41 -5.09 -23.98 6.54
CA GLU A 41 -6.33 -23.21 6.38
C GLU A 41 -6.24 -22.13 5.27
N GLU A 42 -5.03 -21.66 4.96
CA GLU A 42 -4.85 -20.61 3.95
C GLU A 42 -5.15 -21.14 2.55
N ASN A 43 -5.86 -20.31 1.78
CA ASN A 43 -6.07 -20.50 0.34
C ASN A 43 -4.79 -20.12 -0.45
N ALA A 44 -4.93 -19.57 -1.63
CA ALA A 44 -3.78 -19.15 -2.44
C ALA A 44 -3.09 -17.90 -1.89
N LEU A 45 -3.83 -17.01 -1.20
CA LEU A 45 -3.38 -15.67 -0.84
C LEU A 45 -2.84 -15.61 0.60
N LEU A 46 -1.54 -15.46 0.73
CA LEU A 46 -0.83 -15.03 1.93
C LEU A 46 0.39 -14.25 1.45
N GLU A 47 0.28 -12.92 1.40
CA GLU A 47 1.25 -12.05 0.74
C GLU A 47 1.20 -10.61 1.25
N GLY A 48 1.86 -9.68 0.57
CA GLY A 48 1.79 -8.25 0.85
C GLY A 48 2.59 -7.86 2.09
N SER A 49 3.76 -8.45 2.24
CA SER A 49 4.66 -8.26 3.39
C SER A 49 4.96 -6.80 3.69
N ARG A 50 4.73 -6.40 4.94
CA ARG A 50 5.18 -5.14 5.52
C ARG A 50 5.77 -5.44 6.89
N VAL A 51 7.01 -5.03 7.11
CA VAL A 51 7.71 -5.27 8.37
C VAL A 51 7.91 -3.98 9.11
N ILE A 52 7.63 -4.01 10.40
CA ILE A 52 8.00 -2.96 11.34
C ILE A 52 8.74 -3.59 12.53
N LYS A 53 9.52 -2.79 13.23
CA LYS A 53 10.12 -3.12 14.52
C LYS A 53 9.50 -2.24 15.60
N HIS A 54 9.04 -2.84 16.68
CA HIS A 54 8.45 -2.14 17.81
C HIS A 54 8.77 -2.90 19.11
N ASP A 55 9.21 -2.17 20.14
CA ASP A 55 9.62 -2.75 21.43
C ASP A 55 10.53 -3.98 21.32
N GLY A 56 11.52 -3.89 20.41
CA GLY A 56 12.52 -4.94 20.19
C GLY A 56 12.01 -6.17 19.45
N LYS A 57 10.76 -6.18 19.01
CA LYS A 57 10.15 -7.31 18.27
C LYS A 57 9.90 -6.95 16.81
N TYR A 58 9.88 -7.96 15.96
CA TYR A 58 9.56 -7.85 14.54
C TYR A 58 8.10 -8.21 14.32
N TYR A 59 7.41 -7.37 13.54
CA TYR A 59 6.00 -7.54 13.16
C TYR A 59 5.90 -7.55 11.64
N LEU A 60 5.50 -8.69 11.09
CA LEU A 60 5.30 -8.86 9.66
C LEU A 60 3.80 -8.90 9.39
N LEU A 61 3.29 -7.86 8.75
CA LEU A 61 1.89 -7.75 8.36
C LEU A 61 1.69 -8.32 6.96
N MET A 62 0.63 -9.11 6.79
CA MET A 62 0.30 -9.74 5.51
C MET A 62 -1.22 -9.83 5.33
N ILE A 63 -1.68 -9.83 4.08
CA ILE A 63 -3.05 -10.24 3.77
C ILE A 63 -3.13 -11.77 3.77
N SER A 64 -4.20 -12.29 4.32
CA SER A 64 -4.51 -13.72 4.39
C SER A 64 -5.90 -13.97 3.81
N TRP A 65 -6.06 -15.09 3.14
CA TRP A 65 -7.36 -15.54 2.64
C TRP A 65 -7.58 -17.00 2.98
N PRO A 66 -8.21 -17.32 4.14
CA PRO A 66 -8.48 -18.68 4.54
C PRO A 66 -9.50 -19.34 3.61
N ARG A 67 -9.42 -20.68 3.50
CA ARG A 67 -10.35 -21.47 2.69
C ARG A 67 -11.77 -21.33 3.23
N GLY A 68 -12.72 -20.97 2.34
CA GLY A 68 -14.11 -20.74 2.71
C GLY A 68 -14.37 -19.47 3.52
N GLY A 69 -13.33 -18.68 3.83
CA GLY A 69 -13.42 -17.44 4.58
C GLY A 69 -13.24 -16.17 3.73
N LYS A 70 -13.20 -15.04 4.40
CA LYS A 70 -12.93 -13.73 3.79
C LYS A 70 -11.45 -13.39 3.87
N ARG A 71 -10.99 -12.46 3.05
CA ARG A 71 -9.66 -11.86 3.20
C ARG A 71 -9.58 -11.09 4.51
N ARG A 72 -8.44 -11.22 5.21
CA ARG A 72 -8.20 -10.64 6.52
C ARG A 72 -6.76 -10.15 6.65
N GLN A 73 -6.51 -9.26 7.59
CA GLN A 73 -5.18 -8.80 7.93
C GLN A 73 -4.62 -9.68 9.04
N VAL A 74 -3.46 -10.28 8.81
CA VAL A 74 -2.72 -11.04 9.81
C VAL A 74 -1.41 -10.35 10.14
N CYS A 75 -0.91 -10.63 11.32
CA CYS A 75 0.40 -10.22 11.78
C CYS A 75 1.16 -11.42 12.30
N TYR A 76 2.42 -11.52 11.91
CA TYR A 76 3.40 -12.47 12.45
C TYR A 76 4.36 -11.70 13.34
N ARG A 77 4.62 -12.19 14.56
CA ARG A 77 5.49 -11.54 15.55
C ARG A 77 6.63 -12.45 15.94
N ALA A 78 7.83 -11.91 16.08
CA ALA A 78 9.01 -12.65 16.55
C ALA A 78 9.98 -11.75 17.32
N ASP A 79 10.81 -12.36 18.16
CA ASP A 79 11.92 -11.67 18.86
C ASP A 79 13.17 -11.49 17.95
N LYS A 80 13.27 -12.31 16.90
CA LYS A 80 14.38 -12.25 15.92
C LYS A 80 13.81 -12.19 14.52
N ILE A 81 14.49 -11.48 13.63
CA ILE A 81 14.08 -11.35 12.22
C ILE A 81 13.91 -12.71 11.52
N THR A 82 14.66 -13.72 11.95
CA THR A 82 14.58 -15.10 11.44
C THR A 82 13.53 -15.95 12.15
N GLY A 83 12.80 -15.40 13.13
CA GLY A 83 11.78 -16.13 13.90
C GLY A 83 12.32 -16.84 15.15
N PRO A 84 11.56 -17.81 15.72
CA PRO A 84 10.25 -18.27 15.21
C PRO A 84 9.15 -17.22 15.30
N TYR A 85 8.22 -17.25 14.35
CA TYR A 85 7.10 -16.32 14.29
C TYR A 85 5.81 -16.93 14.83
N GLU A 86 5.10 -16.17 15.65
CA GLU A 86 3.72 -16.43 16.05
C GLU A 86 2.76 -15.65 15.14
N LYS A 87 1.61 -16.22 14.81
CA LYS A 87 0.59 -15.60 13.95
C LYS A 87 -0.65 -15.18 14.74
N LYS A 88 -1.19 -14.01 14.42
CA LYS A 88 -2.50 -13.55 14.90
C LYS A 88 -3.28 -12.83 13.81
N VAL A 89 -4.60 -13.04 13.75
CA VAL A 89 -5.50 -12.19 12.96
C VAL A 89 -5.68 -10.88 13.72
N ILE A 90 -5.36 -9.77 13.07
CA ILE A 90 -5.42 -8.42 13.67
C ILE A 90 -6.55 -7.58 13.14
N LEU A 91 -7.18 -7.98 12.02
CA LEU A 91 -8.41 -7.43 11.49
C LEU A 91 -9.11 -8.45 10.59
N GLU A 92 -10.40 -8.67 10.82
CA GLU A 92 -11.29 -9.38 9.91
C GLU A 92 -12.64 -8.67 9.92
N ASP A 93 -12.83 -7.74 8.99
CA ASP A 93 -14.03 -6.92 8.93
C ASP A 93 -14.44 -6.59 7.49
N ALA A 94 -15.73 -6.30 7.31
CA ALA A 94 -16.31 -5.71 6.12
C ALA A 94 -16.50 -4.22 6.35
N PHE A 95 -16.39 -3.40 5.30
CA PHE A 95 -16.54 -1.97 5.43
C PHE A 95 -17.17 -1.34 4.18
N ALA A 96 -18.07 -0.37 4.38
CA ALA A 96 -18.71 0.41 3.33
C ALA A 96 -19.34 -0.43 2.20
N GLY A 97 -19.93 -1.59 2.54
CA GLY A 97 -20.58 -2.50 1.58
C GLY A 97 -19.62 -3.47 0.87
N PHE A 98 -18.34 -3.46 1.19
CA PHE A 98 -17.35 -4.39 0.65
C PHE A 98 -16.98 -5.47 1.66
N PRO A 99 -16.67 -6.69 1.22
CA PRO A 99 -16.61 -7.87 2.11
C PRO A 99 -15.40 -7.93 3.03
N TYR A 100 -14.36 -7.12 2.80
CA TYR A 100 -13.13 -7.13 3.60
C TYR A 100 -12.36 -5.81 3.51
N VAL A 101 -11.49 -5.58 4.50
CA VAL A 101 -10.41 -4.60 4.50
C VAL A 101 -9.14 -5.34 4.88
N ALA A 102 -8.16 -5.42 3.99
CA ALA A 102 -6.93 -6.16 4.25
C ALA A 102 -5.80 -5.72 3.31
N GLN A 103 -4.59 -5.97 3.72
CA GLN A 103 -3.32 -5.61 3.13
C GLN A 103 -2.95 -4.13 3.29
N GLY A 104 -1.91 -3.91 4.05
CA GLY A 104 -1.37 -2.59 4.32
C GLY A 104 -0.33 -2.63 5.42
N THR A 105 -0.21 -1.53 6.14
CA THR A 105 0.78 -1.36 7.20
C THR A 105 0.17 -0.65 8.40
N ILE A 106 0.95 -0.53 9.46
CA ILE A 106 0.66 0.37 10.57
C ILE A 106 1.72 1.46 10.62
N VAL A 107 1.33 2.61 11.12
CA VAL A 107 2.20 3.77 11.29
C VAL A 107 1.87 4.44 12.63
N ASP A 108 2.85 5.07 13.24
CA ASP A 108 2.66 5.92 14.41
C ASP A 108 2.72 7.41 14.01
N ASP A 109 2.21 8.26 14.90
CA ASP A 109 2.23 9.72 14.74
C ASP A 109 3.42 10.39 15.46
N GLY A 110 4.37 9.61 15.99
CA GLY A 110 5.46 10.09 16.80
C GLY A 110 5.05 10.59 18.20
N LYS A 111 3.78 10.42 18.59
CA LYS A 111 3.21 10.83 19.90
C LYS A 111 2.62 9.65 20.66
N GLY A 112 2.86 8.44 20.19
CA GLY A 112 2.39 7.20 20.79
C GLY A 112 1.05 6.69 20.25
N ASN A 113 0.40 7.39 19.34
CA ASN A 113 -0.80 6.87 18.67
C ASN A 113 -0.40 6.07 17.43
N TRP A 114 -1.07 4.95 17.21
CA TRP A 114 -0.85 4.07 16.09
C TRP A 114 -2.10 3.97 15.21
N TYR A 115 -1.88 3.81 13.91
CA TYR A 115 -2.94 3.74 12.90
C TYR A 115 -2.67 2.62 11.92
N GLY A 116 -3.70 1.88 11.54
CA GLY A 116 -3.70 1.01 10.39
C GLY A 116 -3.96 1.82 9.11
N VAL A 117 -3.14 1.59 8.08
CA VAL A 117 -3.34 2.12 6.72
C VAL A 117 -3.49 0.90 5.82
N ILE A 118 -4.73 0.47 5.68
CA ILE A 118 -5.10 -0.80 5.06
C ILE A 118 -5.98 -0.52 3.86
N PHE A 119 -5.77 -1.19 2.73
CA PHE A 119 -6.61 -0.95 1.57
C PHE A 119 -7.84 -1.85 1.51
N GLN A 120 -8.77 -1.43 0.68
CA GLN A 120 -9.97 -2.16 0.30
C GLN A 120 -10.12 -2.12 -1.23
N ASP A 121 -10.33 -3.26 -1.87
CA ASP A 121 -10.66 -3.31 -3.30
C ASP A 121 -12.09 -2.78 -3.51
N ARG A 122 -12.25 -1.74 -4.33
CA ARG A 122 -13.52 -1.11 -4.65
C ARG A 122 -13.83 -1.18 -6.14
N ASN A 123 -13.71 -2.36 -6.72
CA ASN A 123 -14.00 -2.62 -8.13
C ASN A 123 -13.28 -1.65 -9.08
N GLY A 124 -13.98 -0.99 -9.98
CA GLY A 124 -13.42 -0.04 -10.95
C GLY A 124 -12.71 1.18 -10.35
N VAL A 125 -12.96 1.52 -9.09
CA VAL A 125 -12.21 2.59 -8.37
C VAL A 125 -10.82 2.11 -7.95
N GLY A 126 -10.61 0.80 -7.89
CA GLY A 126 -9.36 0.18 -7.49
C GLY A 126 -9.20 0.07 -5.98
N ARG A 127 -7.96 0.15 -5.52
CA ARG A 127 -7.59 -0.03 -4.11
C ARG A 127 -7.63 1.28 -3.36
N VAL A 128 -8.61 1.42 -2.47
CA VAL A 128 -8.80 2.63 -1.66
C VAL A 128 -8.25 2.39 -0.26
N LEU A 129 -7.39 3.29 0.20
CA LEU A 129 -6.86 3.23 1.56
C LEU A 129 -7.93 3.58 2.58
N THR A 130 -7.96 2.82 3.65
CA THR A 130 -8.79 3.03 4.83
C THR A 130 -7.86 3.22 6.02
N VAL A 131 -8.00 4.34 6.72
CA VAL A 131 -7.26 4.64 7.94
C VAL A 131 -8.13 4.29 9.13
N MET A 132 -7.56 3.61 10.11
CA MET A 132 -8.26 3.17 11.33
C MET A 132 -7.33 3.20 12.54
N PRO A 133 -7.87 3.22 13.77
CA PRO A 133 -7.05 3.08 14.98
C PRO A 133 -6.29 1.75 14.98
N CYS A 134 -5.09 1.77 15.54
CA CYS A 134 -4.33 0.57 15.88
C CYS A 134 -4.00 0.62 17.37
N ARG A 135 -4.34 -0.45 18.10
CA ARG A 135 -4.13 -0.54 19.55
C ARG A 135 -3.21 -1.72 19.86
N TRP A 136 -2.23 -1.48 20.70
CA TRP A 136 -1.36 -2.55 21.19
C TRP A 136 -2.04 -3.30 22.33
N VAL A 137 -2.43 -4.55 22.08
CA VAL A 137 -3.09 -5.44 23.04
C VAL A 137 -2.27 -6.72 23.17
N ASP A 138 -1.74 -7.00 24.35
CA ASP A 138 -0.86 -8.14 24.63
C ASP A 138 0.34 -8.21 23.65
N GLY A 139 0.86 -7.03 23.27
CA GLY A 139 1.95 -6.91 22.31
C GLY A 139 1.56 -7.24 20.86
N TRP A 140 0.27 -7.12 20.48
CA TRP A 140 -0.22 -7.26 19.12
C TRP A 140 -0.88 -5.97 18.63
N PRO A 141 -0.63 -5.55 17.39
CA PRO A 141 -1.20 -4.33 16.80
C PRO A 141 -2.63 -4.59 16.29
N MET A 142 -3.59 -4.61 17.19
CA MET A 142 -5.00 -4.84 16.88
C MET A 142 -5.60 -3.64 16.16
N LEU A 143 -6.18 -3.86 14.99
CA LEU A 143 -6.75 -2.84 14.12
C LEU A 143 -8.26 -2.65 14.37
N GLY A 144 -8.74 -1.45 14.04
CA GLY A 144 -10.15 -1.07 14.22
C GLY A 144 -10.44 -0.47 15.61
N ASP A 145 -11.72 -0.34 15.90
CA ASP A 145 -12.22 0.12 17.20
C ASP A 145 -12.05 -0.95 18.30
N GLU A 146 -12.59 -0.71 19.48
CA GLU A 146 -12.48 -1.64 20.61
C GLU A 146 -13.11 -3.02 20.34
N ASN A 147 -14.03 -3.09 19.39
CA ASN A 147 -14.72 -4.32 18.97
C ASN A 147 -14.06 -4.95 17.73
N GLY A 148 -12.97 -4.38 17.20
CA GLY A 148 -12.29 -4.86 16.00
C GLY A 148 -12.99 -4.47 14.69
N HIS A 149 -13.85 -3.47 14.71
CA HIS A 149 -14.54 -2.95 13.52
C HIS A 149 -13.84 -1.71 12.95
N VAL A 150 -13.89 -1.60 11.63
CA VAL A 150 -13.42 -0.39 10.94
C VAL A 150 -14.41 0.75 11.19
N PRO A 151 -14.01 1.84 11.84
CA PRO A 151 -14.92 2.95 12.13
C PRO A 151 -15.30 3.70 10.85
N ALA A 152 -16.57 4.09 10.73
CA ALA A 152 -17.05 4.87 9.58
C ALA A 152 -16.39 6.25 9.51
N THR A 153 -16.06 6.82 10.65
CA THR A 153 -15.39 8.12 10.80
C THR A 153 -14.40 8.07 11.95
N MET A 154 -13.35 8.87 11.86
CA MET A 154 -12.40 9.08 12.96
C MET A 154 -11.82 10.50 12.88
N SER A 155 -11.26 10.98 13.98
CA SER A 155 -10.50 12.23 13.98
C SER A 155 -9.25 12.08 13.10
N LYS A 156 -8.90 13.12 12.35
CA LYS A 156 -7.66 13.12 11.58
C LYS A 156 -6.46 12.90 12.51
N PRO A 157 -5.53 11.99 12.17
CA PRO A 157 -4.30 11.81 12.95
C PRO A 157 -3.49 13.10 13.08
N VAL A 158 -3.45 13.91 12.02
CA VAL A 158 -2.79 15.22 12.02
C VAL A 158 -3.86 16.30 11.94
N GLN A 159 -3.97 17.10 13.01
CA GLN A 159 -4.92 18.19 13.10
C GLN A 159 -4.45 19.41 12.29
N GLY A 160 -5.43 20.22 11.84
CA GLY A 160 -5.15 21.50 11.15
C GLY A 160 -4.63 21.35 9.72
N TYR A 161 -4.39 20.14 9.23
CA TYR A 161 -3.98 19.89 7.85
C TYR A 161 -5.20 19.76 6.94
N SER A 162 -5.27 20.56 5.89
CA SER A 162 -6.22 20.39 4.79
C SER A 162 -5.48 19.82 3.58
N SER A 163 -6.01 18.80 2.95
CA SER A 163 -5.49 18.29 1.69
C SER A 163 -6.40 18.71 0.54
N GLU A 164 -5.81 19.01 -0.59
CA GLU A 164 -6.55 19.04 -1.85
C GLU A 164 -7.16 17.66 -2.13
N GLY A 165 -8.24 17.60 -2.91
CA GLY A 165 -8.83 16.35 -3.35
C GLY A 165 -7.84 15.51 -4.17
N LEU A 166 -8.08 14.20 -4.25
CA LEU A 166 -7.29 13.30 -5.09
C LEU A 166 -7.54 13.54 -6.59
N VAL A 167 -8.70 14.07 -6.92
CA VAL A 167 -9.12 14.41 -8.28
C VAL A 167 -9.32 15.92 -8.34
N VAL A 168 -8.66 16.57 -9.27
CA VAL A 168 -8.70 18.04 -9.42
C VAL A 168 -8.78 18.42 -10.89
N SER A 169 -9.38 19.57 -11.15
CA SER A 169 -9.24 20.24 -12.44
C SER A 169 -7.85 20.82 -12.60
N ASP A 170 -7.36 20.86 -13.82
CA ASP A 170 -6.09 21.48 -14.16
C ASP A 170 -6.22 22.29 -15.44
N ASP A 171 -5.77 23.52 -15.39
CA ASP A 171 -5.71 24.45 -16.53
C ASP A 171 -4.37 24.39 -17.25
N PHE A 172 -3.45 23.52 -16.76
CA PHE A 172 -2.11 23.35 -17.30
C PHE A 172 -1.31 24.66 -17.45
N SER A 173 -1.59 25.66 -16.61
CA SER A 173 -0.86 26.92 -16.60
C SER A 173 0.48 26.85 -15.86
N GLY A 174 0.69 25.80 -15.06
CA GLY A 174 1.91 25.56 -14.31
C GLY A 174 3.07 25.06 -15.16
N GLU A 175 4.28 25.16 -14.62
CA GLU A 175 5.50 24.65 -15.29
C GLU A 175 5.67 23.13 -15.19
N LYS A 176 4.95 22.48 -14.27
CA LYS A 176 5.00 21.04 -14.00
C LYS A 176 3.59 20.49 -13.84
N LEU A 177 3.41 19.22 -14.16
CA LEU A 177 2.19 18.50 -13.85
C LEU A 177 2.00 18.45 -12.32
N LYS A 178 0.75 18.65 -11.87
CA LYS A 178 0.39 18.44 -10.46
C LYS A 178 0.55 16.96 -10.07
N LEU A 179 0.71 16.67 -8.79
CA LEU A 179 0.88 15.32 -8.27
C LEU A 179 -0.36 14.41 -8.46
N ASN A 180 -1.50 14.99 -8.77
CA ASN A 180 -2.74 14.26 -9.09
C ASN A 180 -2.67 13.53 -10.44
N TRP A 181 -1.74 13.92 -11.31
CA TRP A 181 -1.54 13.31 -12.61
C TRP A 181 -0.54 12.16 -12.55
N GLN A 182 -0.84 11.09 -13.28
CA GLN A 182 0.02 9.92 -13.39
C GLN A 182 0.11 9.47 -14.85
N TRP A 183 1.33 9.18 -15.29
CA TRP A 183 1.54 8.49 -16.55
C TRP A 183 1.25 7.01 -16.38
N ASN A 184 0.57 6.41 -17.37
CA ASN A 184 0.29 4.96 -17.37
C ASN A 184 1.58 4.13 -17.41
N HIS A 185 2.60 4.64 -18.11
CA HIS A 185 3.95 4.09 -18.17
C HIS A 185 4.97 5.22 -18.08
N ASN A 186 6.27 4.91 -18.21
CA ASN A 186 7.27 5.95 -18.37
C ASN A 186 6.98 6.75 -19.65
N PRO A 187 6.79 8.07 -19.56
CA PRO A 187 6.46 8.88 -20.73
C PRO A 187 7.66 9.03 -21.67
N MET A 188 7.37 9.16 -22.95
CA MET A 188 8.31 9.68 -23.95
C MET A 188 8.31 11.21 -23.75
N ASN A 189 9.38 11.77 -23.19
CA ASN A 189 9.41 13.16 -22.77
C ASN A 189 9.34 14.15 -23.95
N GLU A 190 9.82 13.74 -25.11
CA GLU A 190 9.72 14.50 -26.36
C GLU A 190 8.29 14.55 -26.93
N CYS A 191 7.39 13.72 -26.44
CA CYS A 191 6.02 13.60 -26.94
C CYS A 191 4.98 14.32 -26.06
N TRP A 192 5.40 15.14 -25.10
CA TRP A 192 4.49 15.98 -24.33
C TRP A 192 5.11 17.31 -23.93
N SER A 193 4.27 18.34 -23.67
CA SER A 193 4.76 19.63 -23.26
C SER A 193 3.65 20.47 -22.60
N LEU A 194 4.00 21.19 -21.52
CA LEU A 194 3.21 22.27 -20.91
C LEU A 194 3.59 23.65 -21.49
N ASN A 195 4.74 23.74 -22.14
CA ASN A 195 5.30 25.02 -22.62
C ASN A 195 5.01 25.30 -24.09
N ALA A 196 4.68 24.28 -24.89
CA ALA A 196 4.42 24.45 -26.33
C ALA A 196 3.19 25.31 -26.62
N ARG A 197 2.24 25.36 -25.68
CA ARG A 197 1.10 26.27 -25.66
C ARG A 197 0.69 26.49 -24.22
N LYS A 198 0.90 27.68 -23.69
CA LYS A 198 0.56 27.99 -22.29
C LYS A 198 -0.93 27.77 -22.00
N GLY A 199 -1.22 27.15 -20.87
CA GLY A 199 -2.59 26.81 -20.45
C GLY A 199 -3.13 25.54 -21.13
N TYR A 200 -2.27 24.73 -21.73
CA TYR A 200 -2.65 23.47 -22.38
C TYR A 200 -1.57 22.41 -22.16
N LEU A 201 -2.01 21.19 -21.94
CA LEU A 201 -1.15 20.03 -22.10
C LEU A 201 -1.13 19.64 -23.60
N ARG A 202 0.03 19.68 -24.23
CA ARG A 202 0.22 19.15 -25.57
C ARG A 202 0.71 17.71 -25.48
N LEU A 203 -0.01 16.81 -26.15
CA LEU A 203 0.42 15.43 -26.40
C LEU A 203 0.67 15.27 -27.89
N THR A 204 1.80 14.67 -28.23
CA THR A 204 2.16 14.35 -29.62
C THR A 204 2.27 12.83 -29.73
N THR A 205 1.68 12.26 -30.77
CA THR A 205 1.75 10.81 -30.99
C THR A 205 3.19 10.37 -31.19
N GLY A 206 3.71 9.52 -30.32
CA GLY A 206 5.06 8.98 -30.42
C GLY A 206 5.12 7.70 -31.22
N ARG A 207 4.13 6.84 -31.05
CA ARG A 207 3.99 5.55 -31.79
C ARG A 207 2.54 5.09 -31.81
N VAL A 208 2.22 4.30 -32.82
CA VAL A 208 0.94 3.58 -32.91
C VAL A 208 1.04 2.30 -32.10
N VAL A 209 0.01 1.98 -31.34
CA VAL A 209 -0.09 0.77 -30.51
C VAL A 209 -1.48 0.15 -30.65
N ASP A 210 -1.60 -1.15 -30.35
CA ASP A 210 -2.84 -1.90 -30.57
C ASP A 210 -3.93 -1.59 -29.54
N ASN A 211 -3.56 -1.08 -28.37
CA ASN A 211 -4.52 -0.77 -27.31
C ASN A 211 -3.98 0.29 -26.32
N LEU A 212 -4.90 0.86 -25.54
CA LEU A 212 -4.61 1.93 -24.58
C LEU A 212 -3.68 1.49 -23.44
N PHE A 213 -3.70 0.22 -23.04
CA PHE A 213 -2.89 -0.25 -21.90
C PHE A 213 -1.38 -0.19 -22.18
N VAL A 214 -0.97 -0.24 -23.42
CA VAL A 214 0.44 -0.14 -23.84
C VAL A 214 0.78 1.19 -24.50
N ALA A 215 -0.18 2.13 -24.53
CA ALA A 215 0.06 3.46 -25.09
C ALA A 215 0.95 4.28 -24.17
N PRO A 216 2.13 4.76 -24.65
CA PRO A 216 2.91 5.74 -23.91
C PRO A 216 2.16 7.08 -23.86
N ASN A 217 2.53 7.92 -22.90
CA ASN A 217 1.94 9.26 -22.74
C ASN A 217 0.41 9.26 -22.53
N THR A 218 -0.13 8.18 -21.96
CA THR A 218 -1.49 8.17 -21.44
C THR A 218 -1.47 8.79 -20.06
N LEU A 219 -2.03 9.99 -19.93
CA LEU A 219 -2.11 10.71 -18.67
C LEU A 219 -3.43 10.41 -17.97
N THR A 220 -3.36 10.07 -16.71
CA THR A 220 -4.51 9.63 -15.91
C THR A 220 -4.60 10.39 -14.60
N GLN A 221 -5.80 10.46 -14.04
CA GLN A 221 -6.05 10.74 -12.64
C GLN A 221 -6.75 9.55 -12.00
N ARG A 222 -6.58 9.40 -10.69
CA ARG A 222 -7.30 8.41 -9.93
C ARG A 222 -8.81 8.72 -9.96
N MET A 223 -9.63 7.71 -10.16
CA MET A 223 -11.07 7.87 -10.02
C MET A 223 -11.48 7.92 -8.55
N GLU A 224 -12.44 8.78 -8.22
CA GLU A 224 -13.19 8.72 -6.98
C GLU A 224 -14.56 8.09 -7.26
N GLY A 225 -14.93 7.11 -6.46
CA GLY A 225 -16.20 6.41 -6.60
C GLY A 225 -17.27 6.96 -5.66
N PRO A 226 -18.55 6.53 -5.82
CA PRO A 226 -19.04 5.60 -6.84
C PRO A 226 -19.35 6.25 -8.20
N LYS A 227 -19.30 7.57 -8.29
CA LYS A 227 -19.55 8.33 -9.53
C LYS A 227 -18.45 9.35 -9.74
N CYS A 228 -17.93 9.45 -10.94
CA CYS A 228 -16.98 10.48 -11.33
C CYS A 228 -17.28 10.91 -12.77
N SER A 229 -16.86 12.11 -13.12
CA SER A 229 -16.92 12.65 -14.48
C SER A 229 -15.69 13.46 -14.77
N GLY A 230 -15.28 13.52 -16.02
CA GLY A 230 -14.20 14.35 -16.51
C GLY A 230 -14.61 15.03 -17.82
N VAL A 231 -14.20 16.26 -17.99
CA VAL A 231 -14.42 17.04 -19.21
C VAL A 231 -13.07 17.55 -19.69
N VAL A 232 -12.81 17.41 -20.98
CA VAL A 232 -11.63 17.95 -21.66
C VAL A 232 -12.10 19.04 -22.62
N CYS A 233 -11.53 20.22 -22.53
CA CYS A 233 -11.86 21.38 -23.36
C CYS A 233 -10.67 21.80 -24.23
#